data_cb763a3510b583f710cbe6bf1adfbd6f
#
_entry.id   cb763a3510b583f710cbe6bf1adfbd6f
#
_cell.length_a   1.000
_cell.length_b   1.000
_cell.length_c   1.000
_cell.angle_alpha   90.00
_cell.angle_beta   90.00
_cell.angle_gamma   90.00
#
_symmetry.space_group_name_H-M   'P 1'
#
loop_
_entity.id
_entity.type
_entity.pdbx_description
1 polymer ?
#
loop_
_entity_poly.entity_id
_entity_poly.type
_entity_poly.pdbx_seq_one_letter_code
_entity_poly.pdbx_strand_id
1 'polypeptide(L)'
;DKVAFTGSNEVGRQVLTAAAGNMKKVSLELGGKSPNVVFADARLDKAVSAAYWGIFLNTGQACQAGSRLLVQREIHDEFVEALVKMAKTSRLGDPLDEKTMIGPVVDNSQLDTVTRYVEVGGAQGAELVQGGRRITEGPLSAGLYFEPTIFDQVTPQMTIGQEEIFGPVLSVLTFDDATEAVRLANDTMFGLAAAVWTQDVDIALRTAKGIRAGTVFINAYHDAGLAFVMPFGGYKASGFGRELGREGLDGYFETKAIHLRLGRIDRP
;
A
#
# COMPACT_ATOMS: atom_id res chain seq x y z
N ASP A 1 21.90 0.25 20.09
CA ASP A 1 21.24 -1.03 20.40
C ASP A 1 20.21 -1.41 19.34
N LYS A 2 19.45 -0.43 18.78
CA LYS A 2 18.43 -0.65 17.74
C LYS A 2 18.50 0.43 16.67
N VAL A 3 18.19 0.05 15.43
CA VAL A 3 17.90 0.96 14.30
C VAL A 3 16.47 0.72 13.86
N ALA A 4 15.68 1.77 13.75
CA ALA A 4 14.37 1.77 13.09
C ALA A 4 14.48 2.65 11.85
N PHE A 5 14.00 2.17 10.71
CA PHE A 5 14.09 2.86 9.44
C PHE A 5 12.81 2.68 8.63
N THR A 6 12.34 3.78 8.04
CA THR A 6 11.27 3.79 7.05
C THR A 6 11.80 4.40 5.76
N GLY A 7 11.61 3.72 4.63
CA GLY A 7 12.05 4.20 3.32
C GLY A 7 12.07 3.13 2.24
N SER A 8 12.93 3.29 1.24
CA SER A 8 13.01 2.35 0.12
C SER A 8 13.62 1.00 0.50
N ASN A 9 13.28 -0.05 -0.25
CA ASN A 9 13.87 -1.38 -0.09
C ASN A 9 15.38 -1.40 -0.27
N GLU A 10 15.90 -0.54 -1.16
CA GLU A 10 17.33 -0.42 -1.41
C GLU A 10 18.06 0.10 -0.17
N VAL A 11 17.61 1.21 0.38
CA VAL A 11 18.21 1.80 1.59
C VAL A 11 17.99 0.89 2.80
N GLY A 12 16.83 0.23 2.91
CA GLY A 12 16.57 -0.75 3.97
C GLY A 12 17.60 -1.89 3.99
N ARG A 13 18.01 -2.40 2.82
CA ARG A 13 19.10 -3.41 2.73
C ARG A 13 20.44 -2.85 3.19
N GLN A 14 20.75 -1.60 2.83
CA GLN A 14 21.99 -0.94 3.28
C GLN A 14 22.00 -0.76 4.80
N VAL A 15 20.88 -0.33 5.40
CA VAL A 15 20.72 -0.22 6.86
C VAL A 15 20.93 -1.56 7.54
N LEU A 16 20.31 -2.63 7.02
CA LEU A 16 20.44 -3.98 7.55
C LEU A 16 21.91 -4.47 7.50
N THR A 17 22.57 -4.25 6.37
CA THR A 17 23.99 -4.60 6.19
C THR A 17 24.89 -3.83 7.17
N ALA A 18 24.67 -2.54 7.34
CA ALA A 18 25.44 -1.72 8.28
C ALA A 18 25.18 -2.11 9.75
N ALA A 19 23.96 -2.56 10.08
CA ALA A 19 23.61 -2.99 11.42
C ALA A 19 24.26 -4.32 11.83
N ALA A 20 24.60 -5.17 10.85
CA ALA A 20 25.19 -6.48 11.09
C ALA A 20 26.54 -6.41 11.81
N GLY A 21 27.35 -5.36 11.59
CA GLY A 21 28.70 -5.24 12.13
C GLY A 21 28.79 -5.25 13.67
N ASN A 22 27.73 -4.88 14.36
CA ASN A 22 27.63 -4.92 15.83
C ASN A 22 26.31 -5.50 16.35
N MET A 23 25.64 -6.30 15.50
CA MET A 23 24.43 -7.07 15.83
C MET A 23 23.27 -6.23 16.39
N LYS A 24 23.09 -4.99 15.88
CA LYS A 24 21.97 -4.16 16.28
C LYS A 24 20.63 -4.81 15.90
N LYS A 25 19.65 -4.68 16.78
CA LYS A 25 18.25 -4.95 16.40
C LYS A 25 17.83 -3.98 15.30
N VAL A 26 17.10 -4.45 14.30
CA VAL A 26 16.61 -3.63 13.20
C VAL A 26 15.11 -3.81 13.05
N SER A 27 14.38 -2.72 12.85
CA SER A 27 13.02 -2.73 12.30
C SER A 27 13.01 -1.92 11.01
N LEU A 28 12.35 -2.46 9.99
CA LEU A 28 12.29 -1.86 8.66
C LEU A 28 10.82 -1.75 8.22
N GLU A 29 10.40 -0.53 7.91
CA GLU A 29 9.15 -0.22 7.24
C GLU A 29 9.48 0.25 5.83
N LEU A 30 9.16 -0.57 4.84
CA LEU A 30 9.60 -0.38 3.46
C LEU A 30 8.40 -0.24 2.52
N GLY A 31 8.64 -0.34 1.22
CA GLY A 31 7.64 -0.13 0.20
C GLY A 31 6.47 -1.12 0.23
N GLY A 32 5.46 -0.81 -0.55
CA GLY A 32 4.25 -1.61 -0.69
C GLY A 32 3.69 -1.64 -2.12
N LYS A 33 2.90 -2.67 -2.40
CA LYS A 33 2.03 -2.79 -3.57
C LYS A 33 0.68 -3.31 -3.12
N SER A 34 0.03 -2.54 -2.26
CA SER A 34 -1.10 -3.00 -1.45
C SER A 34 -2.33 -3.33 -2.30
N PRO A 35 -2.88 -4.55 -2.18
CA PRO A 35 -4.11 -4.91 -2.87
C PRO A 35 -5.34 -4.33 -2.15
N ASN A 36 -6.27 -3.78 -2.92
CA ASN A 36 -7.61 -3.39 -2.51
C ASN A 36 -8.59 -4.32 -3.24
N VAL A 37 -9.15 -5.31 -2.53
CA VAL A 37 -9.95 -6.40 -3.07
C VAL A 37 -11.42 -6.09 -2.91
N VAL A 38 -12.17 -6.05 -4.01
CA VAL A 38 -13.60 -5.67 -4.03
C VAL A 38 -14.42 -6.80 -4.62
N PHE A 39 -15.27 -7.43 -3.79
CA PHE A 39 -16.23 -8.44 -4.20
C PHE A 39 -17.52 -7.81 -4.73
N ALA A 40 -18.29 -8.55 -5.51
CA ALA A 40 -19.49 -8.08 -6.17
C ALA A 40 -20.60 -7.62 -5.22
N ASP A 41 -20.64 -8.17 -4.00
CA ASP A 41 -21.61 -7.80 -2.96
C ASP A 41 -21.20 -6.57 -2.14
N ALA A 42 -20.05 -5.97 -2.43
CA ALA A 42 -19.57 -4.79 -1.70
C ALA A 42 -20.51 -3.58 -1.88
N ARG A 43 -20.53 -2.70 -0.89
CA ARG A 43 -21.17 -1.39 -1.06
C ARG A 43 -20.36 -0.54 -2.03
N LEU A 44 -20.84 -0.51 -3.29
CA LEU A 44 -20.13 0.13 -4.40
C LEU A 44 -19.73 1.58 -4.10
N ASP A 45 -20.66 2.39 -3.56
CA ASP A 45 -20.42 3.79 -3.22
C ASP A 45 -19.24 3.99 -2.26
N LYS A 46 -19.12 3.11 -1.27
CA LYS A 46 -18.04 3.16 -0.28
C LYS A 46 -16.74 2.61 -0.83
N ALA A 47 -16.81 1.48 -1.53
CA ALA A 47 -15.64 0.83 -2.09
C ALA A 47 -14.96 1.70 -3.17
N VAL A 48 -15.73 2.37 -4.05
CA VAL A 48 -15.20 3.30 -5.05
C VAL A 48 -14.51 4.51 -4.38
N SER A 49 -15.17 5.13 -3.39
CA SER A 49 -14.58 6.25 -2.66
C SER A 49 -13.28 5.84 -1.96
N ALA A 50 -13.28 4.68 -1.31
CA ALA A 50 -12.09 4.18 -0.62
C ALA A 50 -10.99 3.73 -1.60
N ALA A 51 -11.32 3.19 -2.75
CA ALA A 51 -10.35 2.89 -3.79
C ALA A 51 -9.68 4.17 -4.32
N TYR A 52 -10.48 5.22 -4.55
CA TYR A 52 -9.97 6.52 -4.95
C TYR A 52 -8.98 7.10 -3.92
N TRP A 53 -9.44 7.27 -2.68
CA TRP A 53 -8.59 7.83 -1.63
C TRP A 53 -7.44 6.88 -1.24
N GLY A 54 -7.64 5.58 -1.38
CA GLY A 54 -6.62 4.57 -1.11
C GLY A 54 -5.36 4.72 -1.95
N ILE A 55 -5.49 5.25 -3.16
CA ILE A 55 -4.34 5.51 -4.03
C ILE A 55 -4.01 6.99 -4.16
N PHE A 56 -5.00 7.89 -4.27
CA PHE A 56 -4.72 9.28 -4.63
C PHE A 56 -4.46 10.19 -3.42
N LEU A 57 -4.72 9.74 -2.20
CA LEU A 57 -4.28 10.44 -0.99
C LEU A 57 -2.77 10.67 -1.04
N ASN A 58 -2.35 11.90 -0.69
CA ASN A 58 -0.94 12.32 -0.76
C ASN A 58 -0.29 12.06 -2.13
N THR A 59 -1.09 12.15 -3.21
CA THR A 59 -0.63 11.94 -4.60
C THR A 59 -0.06 10.54 -4.82
N GLY A 60 -0.56 9.54 -4.09
CA GLY A 60 -0.08 8.15 -4.16
C GLY A 60 1.28 7.92 -3.51
N GLN A 61 1.87 8.92 -2.89
CA GLN A 61 3.17 8.87 -2.23
C GLN A 61 3.02 8.39 -0.79
N ALA A 62 2.51 7.17 -0.63
CA ALA A 62 2.33 6.50 0.64
C ALA A 62 2.70 5.02 0.51
N CYS A 63 3.48 4.50 1.45
CA CYS A 63 3.94 3.10 1.44
C CYS A 63 2.78 2.09 1.44
N GLN A 64 1.67 2.42 2.09
CA GLN A 64 0.46 1.60 2.14
C GLN A 64 -0.58 1.95 1.06
N ALA A 65 -0.24 2.78 0.06
CA ALA A 65 -1.20 3.15 -0.99
C ALA A 65 -1.80 1.90 -1.67
N GLY A 66 -3.14 1.89 -1.82
CA GLY A 66 -3.89 0.81 -2.47
C GLY A 66 -3.69 0.79 -3.99
N SER A 67 -2.45 0.65 -4.42
CA SER A 67 -2.04 0.84 -5.81
C SER A 67 -2.39 -0.32 -6.74
N ARG A 68 -2.85 -1.46 -6.19
CA ARG A 68 -3.49 -2.55 -6.95
C ARG A 68 -4.94 -2.70 -6.53
N LEU A 69 -5.86 -2.42 -7.44
CA LEU A 69 -7.29 -2.67 -7.27
C LEU A 69 -7.65 -4.01 -7.92
N LEU A 70 -8.12 -4.94 -7.11
CA LEU A 70 -8.61 -6.23 -7.56
C LEU A 70 -10.14 -6.20 -7.49
N VAL A 71 -10.83 -6.23 -8.63
CA VAL A 71 -12.29 -6.14 -8.69
C VAL A 71 -12.87 -7.46 -9.20
N GLN A 72 -13.90 -7.96 -8.53
CA GLN A 72 -14.62 -9.15 -9.03
C GLN A 72 -15.25 -8.83 -10.39
N ARG A 73 -15.09 -9.73 -11.36
CA ARG A 73 -15.45 -9.53 -12.76
C ARG A 73 -16.87 -9.04 -12.97
N GLU A 74 -17.80 -9.50 -12.17
CA GLU A 74 -19.24 -9.18 -12.29
C GLU A 74 -19.54 -7.68 -12.14
N ILE A 75 -18.74 -6.94 -11.37
CA ILE A 75 -18.94 -5.50 -11.12
C ILE A 75 -17.84 -4.63 -11.73
N HIS A 76 -16.90 -5.21 -12.48
CA HIS A 76 -15.71 -4.55 -12.96
C HIS A 76 -16.03 -3.26 -13.73
N ASP A 77 -16.86 -3.34 -14.77
CA ASP A 77 -17.13 -2.20 -15.66
C ASP A 77 -17.80 -1.04 -14.90
N GLU A 78 -18.82 -1.35 -14.09
CA GLU A 78 -19.52 -0.36 -13.26
C GLU A 78 -18.57 0.30 -12.25
N PHE A 79 -17.69 -0.50 -11.63
CA PHE A 79 -16.73 -0.01 -10.66
C PHE A 79 -15.71 0.93 -11.30
N VAL A 80 -15.10 0.51 -12.43
CA VAL A 80 -14.08 1.28 -13.14
C VAL A 80 -14.69 2.58 -13.68
N GLU A 81 -15.88 2.55 -14.26
CA GLU A 81 -16.58 3.77 -14.72
C GLU A 81 -16.79 4.77 -13.58
N ALA A 82 -17.29 4.30 -12.43
CA ALA A 82 -17.52 5.15 -11.26
C ALA A 82 -16.22 5.75 -10.73
N LEU A 83 -15.14 4.96 -10.69
CA LEU A 83 -13.82 5.39 -10.24
C LEU A 83 -13.20 6.43 -11.18
N VAL A 84 -13.27 6.19 -12.51
CA VAL A 84 -12.82 7.15 -13.54
C VAL A 84 -13.59 8.45 -13.44
N LYS A 85 -14.91 8.40 -13.25
CA LYS A 85 -15.73 9.60 -13.06
C LYS A 85 -15.27 10.39 -11.84
N MET A 86 -14.96 9.73 -10.73
CA MET A 86 -14.44 10.38 -9.53
C MET A 86 -13.04 10.99 -9.79
N ALA A 87 -12.16 10.27 -10.45
CA ALA A 87 -10.81 10.74 -10.77
C ALA A 87 -10.81 11.98 -11.68
N LYS A 88 -11.75 12.05 -12.64
CA LYS A 88 -11.94 13.22 -13.52
C LYS A 88 -12.38 14.48 -12.78
N THR A 89 -13.02 14.36 -11.62
CA THR A 89 -13.45 15.50 -10.80
C THR A 89 -12.39 15.96 -9.81
N SER A 90 -11.23 15.30 -9.78
CA SER A 90 -10.13 15.62 -8.86
C SER A 90 -9.59 17.02 -9.11
N ARG A 91 -9.55 17.83 -8.06
CA ARG A 91 -8.95 19.16 -8.11
C ARG A 91 -7.46 19.07 -7.77
N LEU A 92 -6.62 19.25 -8.77
CA LEU A 92 -5.19 19.46 -8.59
C LEU A 92 -4.93 20.91 -8.22
N GLY A 93 -4.01 21.17 -7.30
CA GLY A 93 -3.74 22.55 -6.87
C GLY A 93 -2.67 22.70 -5.82
N ASP A 94 -2.54 23.92 -5.33
CA ASP A 94 -1.66 24.26 -4.21
C ASP A 94 -2.02 23.41 -2.98
N PRO A 95 -1.07 22.71 -2.33
CA PRO A 95 -1.31 21.93 -1.12
C PRO A 95 -1.87 22.75 0.06
N LEU A 96 -1.70 24.07 0.05
CA LEU A 96 -2.24 24.96 1.08
C LEU A 96 -3.67 25.45 0.80
N ASP A 97 -4.23 25.17 -0.39
CA ASP A 97 -5.65 25.44 -0.68
C ASP A 97 -6.49 24.25 -0.17
N GLU A 98 -7.38 24.50 0.78
CA GLU A 98 -8.30 23.50 1.36
C GLU A 98 -9.17 22.77 0.33
N LYS A 99 -9.34 23.33 -0.86
CA LYS A 99 -10.09 22.70 -1.96
C LYS A 99 -9.26 21.77 -2.80
N THR A 100 -7.93 21.77 -2.62
CA THR A 100 -7.05 20.85 -3.35
C THR A 100 -7.24 19.42 -2.87
N MET A 101 -7.46 18.52 -3.79
CA MET A 101 -7.58 17.07 -3.54
C MET A 101 -6.25 16.36 -3.78
N ILE A 102 -5.49 16.82 -4.78
CA ILE A 102 -4.24 16.21 -5.22
C ILE A 102 -3.18 17.30 -5.38
N GLY A 103 -2.11 17.18 -4.62
CA GLY A 103 -0.93 18.04 -4.67
C GLY A 103 0.10 17.62 -5.71
N PRO A 104 1.29 18.23 -5.68
CA PRO A 104 2.39 17.86 -6.55
C PRO A 104 3.10 16.57 -6.10
N VAL A 105 3.86 15.98 -6.98
CA VAL A 105 4.85 14.96 -6.65
C VAL A 105 6.04 15.64 -5.96
N VAL A 106 6.75 14.90 -5.11
CA VAL A 106 7.76 15.46 -4.19
C VAL A 106 8.94 16.13 -4.89
N ASP A 107 9.44 15.57 -5.98
CA ASP A 107 10.57 16.09 -6.75
C ASP A 107 10.56 15.63 -8.21
N ASN A 108 11.51 16.13 -9.01
CA ASN A 108 11.64 15.78 -10.42
C ASN A 108 12.00 14.30 -10.63
N SER A 109 12.84 13.71 -9.78
CA SER A 109 13.23 12.30 -9.90
C SER A 109 12.02 11.37 -9.75
N GLN A 110 11.14 11.72 -8.81
CA GLN A 110 9.90 10.96 -8.61
C GLN A 110 8.91 11.20 -9.76
N LEU A 111 8.82 12.42 -10.29
CA LEU A 111 8.01 12.72 -11.46
C LEU A 111 8.46 11.92 -12.68
N ASP A 112 9.78 11.83 -12.91
CA ASP A 112 10.37 11.03 -14.01
C ASP A 112 10.08 9.53 -13.79
N THR A 113 10.14 9.09 -12.55
CA THR A 113 9.78 7.70 -12.16
C THR A 113 8.32 7.40 -12.51
N VAL A 114 7.38 8.26 -12.11
CA VAL A 114 5.95 8.08 -12.41
C VAL A 114 5.73 8.07 -13.93
N THR A 115 6.34 9.00 -14.64
CA THR A 115 6.23 9.09 -16.11
C THR A 115 6.71 7.80 -16.78
N ARG A 116 7.88 7.30 -16.39
CA ARG A 116 8.45 6.04 -16.90
C ARG A 116 7.53 4.85 -16.64
N TYR A 117 6.93 4.73 -15.46
CA TYR A 117 6.00 3.62 -15.18
C TYR A 117 4.73 3.71 -16.00
N VAL A 118 4.22 4.90 -16.28
CA VAL A 118 3.07 5.09 -17.16
C VAL A 118 3.39 4.64 -18.58
N GLU A 119 4.56 5.01 -19.11
CA GLU A 119 5.03 4.55 -20.40
C GLU A 119 5.19 3.02 -20.47
N VAL A 120 5.80 2.43 -19.43
CA VAL A 120 5.98 0.97 -19.32
C VAL A 120 4.63 0.25 -19.28
N GLY A 121 3.67 0.76 -18.50
CA GLY A 121 2.32 0.17 -18.42
C GLY A 121 1.62 0.12 -19.76
N GLY A 122 1.63 1.24 -20.50
CA GLY A 122 1.08 1.30 -21.84
C GLY A 122 1.82 0.39 -22.85
N ALA A 123 3.16 0.36 -22.79
CA ALA A 123 3.97 -0.50 -23.65
C ALA A 123 3.76 -2.00 -23.38
N GLN A 124 3.40 -2.38 -22.15
CA GLN A 124 3.06 -3.75 -21.78
C GLN A 124 1.61 -4.14 -22.10
N GLY A 125 0.81 -3.22 -22.63
CA GLY A 125 -0.56 -3.47 -23.09
C GLY A 125 -1.65 -3.25 -22.03
N ALA A 126 -1.33 -2.59 -20.90
CA ALA A 126 -2.36 -2.12 -19.99
C ALA A 126 -3.18 -0.99 -20.63
N GLU A 127 -4.48 -0.97 -20.41
CA GLU A 127 -5.38 0.05 -20.94
C GLU A 127 -5.37 1.30 -20.07
N LEU A 128 -4.89 2.43 -20.60
CA LEU A 128 -4.94 3.71 -19.92
C LEU A 128 -6.36 4.31 -20.02
N VAL A 129 -7.16 4.22 -18.96
CA VAL A 129 -8.56 4.68 -18.96
C VAL A 129 -8.73 6.08 -18.37
N GLN A 130 -7.70 6.59 -17.64
CA GLN A 130 -7.71 7.95 -17.06
C GLN A 130 -6.29 8.46 -16.84
N GLY A 131 -6.07 9.77 -17.10
CA GLY A 131 -4.85 10.50 -16.76
C GLY A 131 -3.65 10.14 -17.64
N GLY A 132 -2.51 9.85 -17.02
CA GLY A 132 -1.29 9.40 -17.69
C GLY A 132 -0.35 10.52 -18.09
N ARG A 133 -0.58 11.77 -17.66
CA ARG A 133 0.21 12.91 -18.12
C ARG A 133 0.62 13.85 -16.99
N ARG A 134 1.81 14.41 -17.13
CA ARG A 134 2.22 15.59 -16.37
C ARG A 134 1.40 16.81 -16.82
N ILE A 135 1.06 17.70 -15.91
CA ILE A 135 0.46 18.99 -16.24
C ILE A 135 1.56 19.94 -16.75
N THR A 136 1.47 20.31 -18.04
CA THR A 136 2.44 21.17 -18.72
C THR A 136 1.86 22.51 -19.14
N GLU A 137 0.58 22.73 -18.92
CA GLU A 137 -0.14 23.94 -19.31
C GLU A 137 -0.90 24.55 -18.14
N GLY A 138 -1.22 25.85 -18.26
CA GLY A 138 -2.00 26.59 -17.28
C GLY A 138 -1.23 26.89 -15.98
N PRO A 139 -1.95 27.25 -14.91
CA PRO A 139 -1.33 27.73 -13.66
C PRO A 139 -0.44 26.70 -12.95
N LEU A 140 -0.66 25.43 -13.16
CA LEU A 140 0.08 24.34 -12.52
C LEU A 140 1.32 23.86 -13.32
N SER A 141 1.56 24.42 -14.52
CA SER A 141 2.63 23.97 -15.44
C SER A 141 4.04 24.13 -14.90
N ALA A 142 4.26 25.09 -13.99
CA ALA A 142 5.55 25.29 -13.35
C ALA A 142 5.81 24.31 -12.18
N GLY A 143 4.79 23.55 -11.76
CA GLY A 143 4.87 22.60 -10.66
C GLY A 143 5.08 21.15 -11.14
N LEU A 144 5.15 20.25 -10.17
CA LEU A 144 5.39 18.83 -10.41
C LEU A 144 4.07 18.04 -10.33
N TYR A 145 3.07 18.47 -11.08
CA TYR A 145 1.74 17.88 -11.06
C TYR A 145 1.59 16.76 -12.09
N PHE A 146 1.01 15.66 -11.65
CA PHE A 146 0.68 14.51 -12.49
C PHE A 146 -0.81 14.17 -12.32
N GLU A 147 -1.48 13.86 -13.43
CA GLU A 147 -2.89 13.49 -13.40
C GLU A 147 -3.12 12.20 -12.60
N PRO A 148 -4.24 12.09 -11.84
CA PRO A 148 -4.70 10.80 -11.33
C PRO A 148 -4.81 9.82 -12.47
N THR A 149 -4.06 8.73 -12.38
CA THR A 149 -3.85 7.81 -13.50
C THR A 149 -4.40 6.44 -13.15
N ILE A 150 -5.22 5.87 -14.04
CA ILE A 150 -5.83 4.56 -13.86
C ILE A 150 -5.52 3.72 -15.11
N PHE A 151 -4.85 2.60 -14.89
CA PHE A 151 -4.70 1.53 -15.86
C PHE A 151 -5.66 0.41 -15.57
N ASP A 152 -6.41 0.00 -16.57
CA ASP A 152 -7.24 -1.19 -16.60
C ASP A 152 -6.58 -2.35 -17.34
N GLN A 153 -7.19 -3.54 -17.29
CA GLN A 153 -6.69 -4.77 -17.93
C GLN A 153 -5.24 -5.10 -17.55
N VAL A 154 -4.84 -4.73 -16.33
CA VAL A 154 -3.50 -5.06 -15.84
C VAL A 154 -3.43 -6.53 -15.50
N THR A 155 -2.38 -7.21 -16.00
CA THR A 155 -2.10 -8.61 -15.64
C THR A 155 -1.05 -8.68 -14.52
N PRO A 156 -1.02 -9.79 -13.75
CA PRO A 156 -0.03 -9.96 -12.68
C PRO A 156 1.43 -9.88 -13.14
N GLN A 157 1.71 -10.09 -14.43
CA GLN A 157 3.08 -10.09 -14.99
C GLN A 157 3.54 -8.70 -15.41
N MET A 158 2.64 -7.73 -15.51
CA MET A 158 2.98 -6.36 -15.88
C MET A 158 3.73 -5.67 -14.75
N THR A 159 4.74 -4.89 -15.10
CA THR A 159 5.59 -4.15 -14.16
C THR A 159 4.77 -3.26 -13.21
N ILE A 160 3.76 -2.55 -13.76
CA ILE A 160 2.87 -1.70 -12.96
C ILE A 160 1.95 -2.48 -11.99
N GLY A 161 1.77 -3.78 -12.19
CA GLY A 161 1.08 -4.69 -11.29
C GLY A 161 1.98 -5.21 -10.16
N GLN A 162 3.29 -5.14 -10.29
CA GLN A 162 4.28 -5.73 -9.39
C GLN A 162 5.08 -4.71 -8.59
N GLU A 163 5.52 -3.62 -9.22
CA GLU A 163 6.48 -2.70 -8.63
C GLU A 163 5.80 -1.48 -7.98
N GLU A 164 6.39 -0.97 -6.92
CA GLU A 164 5.95 0.26 -6.26
C GLU A 164 6.29 1.48 -7.13
N ILE A 165 5.27 2.25 -7.51
CA ILE A 165 5.45 3.48 -8.31
C ILE A 165 5.65 4.69 -7.41
N PHE A 166 5.03 4.69 -6.22
CA PHE A 166 5.03 5.79 -5.26
C PHE A 166 4.51 7.10 -5.85
N GLY A 167 3.40 7.01 -6.57
CA GLY A 167 2.78 8.12 -7.30
C GLY A 167 1.31 7.85 -7.61
N PRO A 168 0.60 8.78 -8.25
CA PRO A 168 -0.84 8.73 -8.46
C PRO A 168 -1.25 7.76 -9.60
N VAL A 169 -0.81 6.51 -9.52
CA VAL A 169 -1.05 5.49 -10.56
C VAL A 169 -1.67 4.24 -9.95
N LEU A 170 -2.86 3.91 -10.41
CA LEU A 170 -3.62 2.72 -10.03
C LEU A 170 -3.55 1.66 -11.12
N SER A 171 -3.35 0.41 -10.71
CA SER A 171 -3.43 -0.78 -11.56
C SER A 171 -4.67 -1.58 -11.20
N VAL A 172 -5.59 -1.78 -12.16
CA VAL A 172 -6.83 -2.55 -12.00
C VAL A 172 -6.65 -3.93 -12.59
N LEU A 173 -6.95 -4.95 -11.78
CA LEU A 173 -6.95 -6.36 -12.13
C LEU A 173 -8.32 -6.95 -11.83
N THR A 174 -8.73 -7.97 -12.57
CA THR A 174 -9.96 -8.71 -12.30
C THR A 174 -9.69 -10.05 -11.64
N PHE A 175 -10.66 -10.56 -10.88
CA PHE A 175 -10.68 -11.91 -10.36
C PHE A 175 -12.09 -12.52 -10.46
N ASP A 176 -12.18 -13.84 -10.43
CA ASP A 176 -13.46 -14.56 -10.55
C ASP A 176 -13.99 -15.04 -9.19
N ASP A 177 -13.13 -15.50 -8.28
CA ASP A 177 -13.53 -16.02 -6.98
C ASP A 177 -12.56 -15.63 -5.85
N ALA A 178 -12.94 -15.93 -4.60
CA ALA A 178 -12.15 -15.58 -3.42
C ALA A 178 -10.77 -16.25 -3.38
N THR A 179 -10.62 -17.44 -3.97
CA THR A 179 -9.34 -18.16 -4.03
C THR A 179 -8.38 -17.44 -4.95
N GLU A 180 -8.88 -17.02 -6.10
CA GLU A 180 -8.12 -16.22 -7.04
C GLU A 180 -7.77 -14.85 -6.48
N ALA A 181 -8.72 -14.18 -5.83
CA ALA A 181 -8.49 -12.91 -5.17
C ALA A 181 -7.31 -12.98 -4.18
N VAL A 182 -7.27 -14.00 -3.33
CA VAL A 182 -6.17 -14.23 -2.37
C VAL A 182 -4.86 -14.53 -3.10
N ARG A 183 -4.90 -15.35 -4.15
CA ARG A 183 -3.72 -15.66 -4.97
C ARG A 183 -3.13 -14.40 -5.58
N LEU A 184 -3.95 -13.58 -6.26
CA LEU A 184 -3.54 -12.32 -6.87
C LEU A 184 -3.08 -11.29 -5.83
N ALA A 185 -3.78 -11.18 -4.70
CA ALA A 185 -3.38 -10.29 -3.61
C ALA A 185 -1.95 -10.60 -3.10
N ASN A 186 -1.61 -11.88 -3.03
CA ASN A 186 -0.31 -12.36 -2.58
C ASN A 186 0.78 -12.38 -3.65
N ASP A 187 0.42 -12.26 -4.93
CA ASP A 187 1.33 -12.33 -6.08
C ASP A 187 2.11 -11.01 -6.25
N THR A 188 2.93 -10.70 -5.27
CA THR A 188 3.85 -9.58 -5.23
C THR A 188 4.93 -9.83 -4.18
N MET A 189 6.08 -9.21 -4.33
CA MET A 189 7.13 -9.27 -3.32
C MET A 189 6.77 -8.51 -2.03
N PHE A 190 5.77 -7.66 -2.04
CA PHE A 190 5.34 -6.83 -0.93
C PHE A 190 4.25 -7.46 -0.07
N GLY A 191 4.05 -6.89 1.13
CA GLY A 191 3.01 -7.33 2.06
C GLY A 191 2.83 -6.33 3.22
N LEU A 192 2.67 -5.03 2.91
CA LEU A 192 2.49 -4.00 3.94
C LEU A 192 1.03 -3.92 4.40
N ALA A 193 0.13 -3.56 3.50
CA ALA A 193 -1.28 -3.40 3.79
C ALA A 193 -2.15 -4.06 2.71
N ALA A 194 -3.43 -4.25 3.01
CA ALA A 194 -4.47 -4.70 2.10
C ALA A 194 -5.85 -4.23 2.56
N ALA A 195 -6.83 -4.23 1.66
CA ALA A 195 -8.23 -4.09 2.03
C ALA A 195 -9.10 -5.17 1.36
N VAL A 196 -10.23 -5.48 1.99
CA VAL A 196 -11.24 -6.43 1.50
C VAL A 196 -12.62 -5.80 1.67
N TRP A 197 -13.37 -5.74 0.59
CA TRP A 197 -14.71 -5.16 0.53
C TRP A 197 -15.72 -6.23 0.17
N THR A 198 -16.60 -6.56 1.08
CA THR A 198 -17.72 -7.53 0.93
C THR A 198 -18.71 -7.35 2.06
N GLN A 199 -19.95 -7.72 1.87
CA GLN A 199 -20.95 -7.79 2.93
C GLN A 199 -21.03 -9.17 3.61
N ASP A 200 -20.33 -10.17 3.05
CA ASP A 200 -20.24 -11.52 3.62
C ASP A 200 -19.08 -11.61 4.60
N VAL A 201 -19.39 -11.83 5.87
CA VAL A 201 -18.38 -11.90 6.95
C VAL A 201 -17.43 -13.09 6.81
N ASP A 202 -17.89 -14.21 6.26
CA ASP A 202 -17.07 -15.40 6.05
C ASP A 202 -16.06 -15.18 4.92
N ILE A 203 -16.51 -14.58 3.81
CA ILE A 203 -15.62 -14.16 2.71
C ILE A 203 -14.61 -13.14 3.23
N ALA A 204 -15.06 -12.12 3.97
CA ALA A 204 -14.19 -11.08 4.53
C ALA A 204 -13.06 -11.69 5.38
N LEU A 205 -13.41 -12.53 6.34
CA LEU A 205 -12.44 -13.11 7.28
C LEU A 205 -11.53 -14.15 6.62
N ARG A 206 -12.05 -14.99 5.71
CA ARG A 206 -11.21 -15.96 4.98
C ARG A 206 -10.22 -15.25 4.07
N THR A 207 -10.67 -14.26 3.30
CA THR A 207 -9.81 -13.47 2.41
C THR A 207 -8.76 -12.70 3.21
N ALA A 208 -9.17 -12.01 4.28
CA ALA A 208 -8.23 -11.26 5.13
C ALA A 208 -7.16 -12.16 5.76
N LYS A 209 -7.53 -13.35 6.25
CA LYS A 209 -6.58 -14.33 6.79
C LYS A 209 -5.66 -14.94 5.72
N GLY A 210 -6.13 -15.05 4.48
CA GLY A 210 -5.37 -15.57 3.36
C GLY A 210 -4.37 -14.59 2.77
N ILE A 211 -4.60 -13.29 2.93
CA ILE A 211 -3.70 -12.24 2.43
C ILE A 211 -2.48 -12.11 3.34
N ARG A 212 -1.28 -12.17 2.77
CA ARG A 212 0.00 -12.03 3.47
C ARG A 212 0.43 -10.57 3.53
N ALA A 213 -0.29 -9.78 4.32
CA ALA A 213 0.02 -8.38 4.64
C ALA A 213 -0.01 -8.17 6.14
N GLY A 214 0.75 -7.18 6.63
CA GLY A 214 0.83 -6.87 8.04
C GLY A 214 -0.43 -6.23 8.59
N THR A 215 -1.15 -5.47 7.76
CA THR A 215 -2.45 -4.88 8.08
C THR A 215 -3.45 -5.21 6.98
N VAL A 216 -4.64 -5.71 7.36
CA VAL A 216 -5.74 -5.93 6.43
C VAL A 216 -6.98 -5.22 6.96
N PHE A 217 -7.49 -4.29 6.17
CA PHE A 217 -8.74 -3.58 6.46
C PHE A 217 -9.92 -4.37 5.89
N ILE A 218 -11.06 -4.36 6.57
CA ILE A 218 -12.32 -4.91 6.07
C ILE A 218 -13.33 -3.78 5.99
N ASN A 219 -13.87 -3.55 4.79
CA ASN A 219 -14.83 -2.47 4.49
C ASN A 219 -14.35 -1.08 4.92
N ALA A 220 -13.04 -0.86 4.85
CA ALA A 220 -12.36 0.38 5.14
C ALA A 220 -11.03 0.45 4.37
N TYR A 221 -10.55 1.65 4.08
CA TYR A 221 -9.17 1.91 3.65
C TYR A 221 -8.86 3.38 3.90
N HIS A 222 -7.79 3.70 4.62
CA HIS A 222 -7.38 5.04 5.06
C HIS A 222 -8.43 5.82 5.89
N ASP A 223 -9.71 5.71 5.57
CA ASP A 223 -10.82 6.38 6.25
C ASP A 223 -11.03 5.90 7.70
N ALA A 224 -10.65 4.65 7.98
CA ALA A 224 -10.64 4.12 9.36
C ALA A 224 -9.47 4.67 10.20
N GLY A 225 -8.52 5.36 9.56
CA GLY A 225 -7.26 5.79 10.19
C GLY A 225 -6.37 4.61 10.60
N LEU A 226 -5.13 4.90 10.95
CA LEU A 226 -4.29 3.92 11.67
C LEU A 226 -4.73 3.93 13.13
N ALA A 227 -5.21 2.79 13.61
CA ALA A 227 -5.45 2.62 15.04
C ALA A 227 -4.09 2.51 15.75
N PHE A 228 -3.61 3.58 16.38
CA PHE A 228 -2.30 3.63 17.04
C PHE A 228 -2.10 2.57 18.12
N VAL A 229 -3.17 1.95 18.55
CA VAL A 229 -3.15 0.82 19.50
C VAL A 229 -2.93 -0.53 18.81
N MET A 230 -2.97 -0.59 17.49
CA MET A 230 -2.74 -1.80 16.70
C MET A 230 -1.32 -1.79 16.12
N PRO A 231 -0.64 -2.95 16.04
CA PRO A 231 0.68 -3.02 15.43
C PRO A 231 0.60 -2.74 13.93
N PHE A 232 1.56 -1.97 13.42
CA PHE A 232 1.75 -1.70 12.00
C PHE A 232 3.11 -2.22 11.55
N GLY A 233 3.17 -2.81 10.37
CA GLY A 233 4.42 -3.26 9.76
C GLY A 233 4.22 -4.33 8.71
N GLY A 234 5.25 -4.49 7.86
CA GLY A 234 5.18 -5.31 6.67
C GLY A 234 5.47 -6.79 6.86
N TYR A 235 5.05 -7.56 5.86
CA TYR A 235 5.50 -8.92 5.56
C TYR A 235 6.39 -8.88 4.33
N LYS A 236 7.12 -9.95 4.06
CA LYS A 236 7.94 -10.12 2.85
C LYS A 236 8.93 -8.94 2.67
N ALA A 237 9.02 -8.37 1.46
CA ALA A 237 9.92 -7.26 1.17
C ALA A 237 9.43 -5.89 1.71
N SER A 238 8.24 -5.81 2.28
CA SER A 238 7.77 -4.59 2.97
C SER A 238 8.43 -4.38 4.33
N GLY A 239 9.30 -5.29 4.74
CA GLY A 239 10.12 -5.14 5.93
C GLY A 239 9.75 -6.10 7.06
N PHE A 240 10.29 -5.83 8.24
CA PHE A 240 10.08 -6.64 9.44
C PHE A 240 10.18 -5.79 10.71
N GLY A 241 9.70 -6.34 11.81
CA GLY A 241 9.40 -5.60 13.02
C GLY A 241 7.98 -5.06 12.99
N ARG A 242 7.63 -4.32 14.03
CA ARG A 242 6.35 -3.59 14.10
C ARG A 242 6.58 -2.22 14.70
N GLU A 243 5.78 -1.26 14.21
CA GLU A 243 5.58 0.05 14.81
C GLU A 243 4.17 0.09 15.40
N LEU A 244 3.88 1.08 16.21
CA LEU A 244 2.59 1.24 16.90
C LEU A 244 2.23 0.02 17.78
N GLY A 245 1.14 0.14 18.53
CA GLY A 245 0.71 -0.89 19.45
C GLY A 245 1.76 -1.27 20.48
N ARG A 246 1.51 -2.34 21.20
CA ARG A 246 2.45 -2.92 22.16
C ARG A 246 3.67 -3.52 21.46
N GLU A 247 3.45 -4.17 20.34
CA GLU A 247 4.48 -4.85 19.55
C GLU A 247 5.56 -3.89 19.04
N GLY A 248 5.18 -2.64 18.74
CA GLY A 248 6.14 -1.59 18.39
C GLY A 248 7.04 -1.24 19.57
N LEU A 249 6.47 -1.18 20.76
CA LEU A 249 7.20 -0.88 22.00
C LEU A 249 8.12 -2.03 22.42
N ASP A 250 7.67 -3.29 22.28
CA ASP A 250 8.42 -4.49 22.67
C ASP A 250 9.80 -4.55 21.98
N GLY A 251 9.91 -3.98 20.78
CA GLY A 251 11.17 -3.90 20.05
C GLY A 251 12.26 -3.03 20.73
N TYR A 252 11.91 -2.23 21.73
CA TYR A 252 12.83 -1.33 22.46
C TYR A 252 13.18 -1.87 23.85
N PHE A 253 12.64 -3.02 24.24
CA PHE A 253 12.95 -3.68 25.50
C PHE A 253 13.88 -4.87 25.33
N GLU A 254 14.56 -5.19 26.43
CA GLU A 254 15.38 -6.38 26.57
C GLU A 254 14.84 -7.25 27.70
N THR A 255 14.63 -8.54 27.43
CA THR A 255 14.21 -9.50 28.43
C THR A 255 15.41 -10.05 29.19
N LYS A 256 15.41 -9.96 30.52
CA LYS A 256 16.44 -10.53 31.38
C LYS A 256 15.82 -11.57 32.30
N ALA A 257 16.34 -12.77 32.30
CA ALA A 257 16.02 -13.78 33.30
C ALA A 257 16.99 -13.65 34.51
N ILE A 258 16.45 -13.63 35.71
CA ILE A 258 17.23 -13.62 36.96
C ILE A 258 16.85 -14.86 37.74
N HIS A 259 17.84 -15.76 37.98
CA HIS A 259 17.68 -16.92 38.79
C HIS A 259 18.33 -16.67 40.15
N LEU A 260 17.52 -16.63 41.23
CA LEU A 260 18.00 -16.50 42.57
C LEU A 260 17.79 -17.82 43.33
N ARG A 261 18.84 -18.31 43.93
CA ARG A 261 18.79 -19.48 44.85
C ARG A 261 19.19 -19.02 46.25
N LEU A 262 18.26 -19.13 47.17
CA LEU A 262 18.46 -18.82 48.58
C LEU A 262 18.59 -20.13 49.37
N GLY A 263 19.55 -20.19 50.31
CA GLY A 263 19.74 -21.33 51.23
C GLY A 263 20.68 -22.43 50.71
N ARG A 264 21.25 -23.19 51.65
CA ARG A 264 21.97 -24.42 51.33
C ARG A 264 20.96 -25.51 50.97
N ILE A 265 21.15 -26.12 49.80
CA ILE A 265 20.54 -27.42 49.54
C ILE A 265 21.52 -28.43 50.11
N ASP A 266 21.21 -28.97 51.29
CA ASP A 266 21.83 -30.20 51.72
C ASP A 266 21.37 -31.28 50.72
N ARG A 267 22.28 -31.74 49.86
CA ARG A 267 22.00 -32.93 49.06
C ARG A 267 21.99 -34.13 49.97
N PRO A 268 21.01 -35.02 49.89
CA PRO A 268 21.02 -36.26 50.60
C PRO A 268 22.21 -37.15 50.17
#